data_71c3bb769e86d0ba648a3201bde48fb6
#
_entry.id   71c3bb769e86d0ba648a3201bde48fb6
#
_cell.length_a   1.000
_cell.length_b   1.000
_cell.length_c   1.000
_cell.angle_alpha   90.00
_cell.angle_beta   90.00
_cell.angle_gamma   90.00
#
_symmetry.space_group_name_H-M   'P 1'
#
loop_
_entity.id
_entity.type
_entity.pdbx_description
1 polymer ?
#
loop_
_entity_poly.entity_id
_entity_poly.type
_entity_poly.pdbx_seq_one_letter_code
_entity_poly.pdbx_strand_id
1 'polypeptide(L)'
;LTNNTGIDICMFNVPNTGNTVIGNSQTSTTFKYGTSGDTYSIFAIAMAVDAYIPVSEAMLTATTINNATATKPFTSLPGQEIGCNVNIKNLGTEAINNYKMVIPIPYNATYVAGSATGTILFTPVPTPNNVYFDATLGSNGSIVWDFGTLPLPANSNTILAKLTFKLKATEDCSILNNVSCGNKIVVNGYSSGVGAITGIIFDNSKMIEGYTESGACIGE
;
A
#
# COMPACT_ATOMS: atom_id res chain seq x y z
N LEU A 1 -2.63 -31.44 -33.14
CA LEU A 1 -1.46 -32.24 -33.58
C LEU A 1 -1.33 -33.36 -32.59
N THR A 2 -1.54 -34.59 -33.04
CA THR A 2 -1.52 -35.80 -32.18
C THR A 2 -0.14 -36.43 -32.07
N ASN A 3 0.84 -35.94 -32.81
CA ASN A 3 2.22 -36.38 -32.71
C ASN A 3 3.15 -35.23 -33.15
N ASN A 4 3.86 -34.68 -32.20
CA ASN A 4 4.74 -33.54 -32.40
C ASN A 4 6.22 -34.00 -32.28
N THR A 5 6.57 -35.03 -33.04
CA THR A 5 7.92 -35.51 -33.10
C THR A 5 8.81 -34.48 -33.79
N GLY A 6 9.74 -33.92 -33.07
CA GLY A 6 10.71 -32.96 -33.60
C GLY A 6 10.60 -31.54 -33.08
N ILE A 7 9.64 -31.27 -32.15
CA ILE A 7 9.62 -30.02 -31.41
C ILE A 7 9.82 -30.32 -29.92
N ASP A 8 10.93 -29.87 -29.37
CA ASP A 8 11.26 -29.98 -27.95
C ASP A 8 11.02 -28.62 -27.27
N ILE A 9 10.44 -28.68 -26.10
CA ILE A 9 10.30 -27.52 -25.22
C ILE A 9 11.14 -27.77 -23.98
N CYS A 10 12.19 -26.96 -23.82
CA CYS A 10 13.07 -27.03 -22.68
C CYS A 10 12.95 -25.80 -21.82
N MET A 11 12.90 -25.96 -20.52
CA MET A 11 12.91 -24.88 -19.54
C MET A 11 14.18 -24.96 -18.69
N PHE A 12 14.90 -23.86 -18.64
CA PHE A 12 16.14 -23.76 -17.87
C PHE A 12 15.97 -22.70 -16.79
N ASN A 13 16.36 -23.03 -15.57
CA ASN A 13 16.51 -22.05 -14.52
C ASN A 13 17.89 -21.41 -14.65
N VAL A 14 17.94 -20.08 -14.79
CA VAL A 14 19.17 -19.31 -14.84
C VAL A 14 19.37 -18.63 -13.49
N PRO A 15 20.23 -19.15 -12.59
CA PRO A 15 20.46 -18.52 -11.30
C PRO A 15 21.14 -17.17 -11.48
N ASN A 16 20.53 -16.12 -10.97
CA ASN A 16 21.05 -14.74 -11.05
C ASN A 16 21.55 -14.25 -9.67
N THR A 17 22.34 -15.06 -9.00
CA THR A 17 22.87 -14.72 -7.68
C THR A 17 23.75 -13.46 -7.74
N GLY A 18 23.41 -12.47 -6.96
CA GLY A 18 24.13 -11.19 -6.94
C GLY A 18 24.03 -10.38 -8.23
N ASN A 19 23.00 -10.61 -9.04
CA ASN A 19 22.77 -9.91 -10.33
C ASN A 19 23.95 -10.05 -11.32
N THR A 20 24.61 -11.21 -11.33
CA THR A 20 25.79 -11.45 -12.15
C THR A 20 25.47 -11.81 -13.60
N VAL A 21 24.27 -12.32 -13.87
CA VAL A 21 23.81 -12.70 -15.21
C VAL A 21 22.98 -11.59 -15.84
N ILE A 22 22.06 -11.03 -15.07
CA ILE A 22 21.22 -9.91 -15.47
C ILE A 22 21.27 -8.88 -14.34
N GLY A 23 21.74 -7.67 -14.66
CA GLY A 23 21.82 -6.56 -13.72
C GLY A 23 20.51 -5.81 -13.59
N ASN A 24 20.37 -5.02 -12.51
CA ASN A 24 19.25 -4.09 -12.35
C ASN A 24 19.28 -3.06 -13.49
N SER A 25 18.09 -2.70 -14.00
CA SER A 25 17.90 -1.74 -15.09
C SER A 25 18.54 -2.16 -16.43
N GLN A 26 18.93 -3.42 -16.59
CA GLN A 26 19.45 -3.93 -17.85
C GLN A 26 18.31 -4.06 -18.87
N THR A 27 18.50 -3.47 -20.06
CA THR A 27 17.47 -3.44 -21.12
C THR A 27 17.71 -4.46 -22.24
N SER A 28 18.85 -5.16 -22.21
CA SER A 28 19.19 -6.15 -23.22
C SER A 28 20.09 -7.23 -22.64
N THR A 29 20.02 -8.43 -23.23
CA THR A 29 20.92 -9.53 -22.92
C THR A 29 21.23 -10.33 -24.18
N THR A 30 22.29 -11.15 -24.12
CA THR A 30 22.72 -11.98 -25.26
C THR A 30 22.63 -13.43 -24.86
N PHE A 31 21.88 -14.22 -25.62
CA PHE A 31 21.83 -15.65 -25.51
C PHE A 31 22.81 -16.28 -26.51
N LYS A 32 23.66 -17.20 -26.03
CA LYS A 32 24.49 -18.04 -26.89
C LYS A 32 23.96 -19.46 -26.80
N TYR A 33 23.75 -20.07 -27.96
CA TYR A 33 23.34 -21.46 -28.08
C TYR A 33 24.18 -22.14 -29.12
N GLY A 34 24.35 -23.44 -29.00
CA GLY A 34 25.15 -24.21 -29.92
C GLY A 34 24.96 -25.71 -29.71
N THR A 35 25.41 -26.49 -30.67
CA THR A 35 25.46 -27.94 -30.61
C THR A 35 26.80 -28.44 -31.12
N SER A 36 27.21 -29.61 -30.67
CA SER A 36 28.41 -30.29 -31.16
C SER A 36 28.11 -31.49 -32.07
N GLY A 37 26.84 -31.78 -32.31
CA GLY A 37 26.43 -32.98 -33.07
C GLY A 37 25.36 -32.68 -34.11
N ASP A 38 24.11 -32.48 -33.66
CA ASP A 38 22.96 -32.42 -34.56
C ASP A 38 22.63 -31.00 -35.03
N THR A 39 21.91 -30.93 -36.15
CA THR A 39 21.33 -29.68 -36.62
C THR A 39 19.99 -29.43 -35.91
N TYR A 40 19.77 -28.23 -35.42
CA TYR A 40 18.51 -27.81 -34.82
C TYR A 40 18.11 -26.41 -35.24
N SER A 41 16.83 -26.11 -35.11
CA SER A 41 16.30 -24.79 -35.37
C SER A 41 15.54 -24.31 -34.12
N ILE A 42 15.77 -23.05 -33.71
CA ILE A 42 15.06 -22.42 -32.62
C ILE A 42 13.90 -21.61 -33.20
N PHE A 43 12.68 -21.93 -32.77
CA PHE A 43 11.48 -21.23 -33.21
C PHE A 43 11.08 -20.10 -32.26
N ALA A 44 11.39 -20.25 -30.97
CA ALA A 44 11.09 -19.22 -29.96
C ALA A 44 12.03 -19.34 -28.78
N ILE A 45 12.41 -18.21 -28.21
CA ILE A 45 13.05 -18.07 -26.91
C ILE A 45 12.18 -17.15 -26.09
N ALA A 46 11.79 -17.59 -24.87
CA ALA A 46 11.10 -16.77 -23.91
C ALA A 46 11.95 -16.71 -22.63
N MET A 47 12.04 -15.55 -22.01
CA MET A 47 12.71 -15.34 -20.73
C MET A 47 11.73 -14.70 -19.78
N ALA A 48 11.60 -15.26 -18.58
CA ALA A 48 10.88 -14.66 -17.45
C ALA A 48 11.91 -14.15 -16.45
N VAL A 49 11.72 -12.94 -15.98
CA VAL A 49 12.59 -12.30 -14.97
C VAL A 49 11.70 -11.74 -13.88
N ASP A 50 12.03 -12.05 -12.63
CA ASP A 50 11.36 -11.43 -11.49
C ASP A 50 11.78 -9.95 -11.40
N ALA A 51 10.79 -9.06 -11.35
CA ALA A 51 11.04 -7.64 -11.20
C ALA A 51 11.01 -7.22 -9.73
N TYR A 52 11.83 -6.25 -9.38
CA TYR A 52 11.67 -5.53 -8.12
C TYR A 52 10.54 -4.52 -8.27
N ILE A 53 9.57 -4.57 -7.37
CA ILE A 53 8.40 -3.69 -7.39
C ILE A 53 8.10 -3.23 -5.96
N PRO A 54 8.09 -1.91 -5.69
CA PRO A 54 7.66 -1.38 -4.40
C PRO A 54 6.13 -1.39 -4.36
N VAL A 55 5.54 -2.22 -3.49
CA VAL A 55 4.09 -2.28 -3.28
C VAL A 55 3.80 -2.35 -1.80
N SER A 56 2.97 -1.46 -1.29
CA SER A 56 2.48 -1.52 0.08
C SER A 56 0.96 -1.68 0.11
N GLU A 57 0.49 -2.35 1.16
CA GLU A 57 -0.92 -2.40 1.54
C GLU A 57 -1.07 -1.67 2.88
N ALA A 58 -2.01 -0.74 2.94
CA ALA A 58 -2.39 -0.05 4.16
C ALA A 58 -3.91 -0.20 4.32
N MET A 59 -4.33 -1.21 5.09
CA MET A 59 -5.76 -1.52 5.24
C MET A 59 -6.34 -0.82 6.47
N LEU A 60 -7.29 0.08 6.22
CA LEU A 60 -8.00 0.84 7.24
C LEU A 60 -9.31 0.14 7.64
N THR A 61 -9.58 0.09 8.94
CA THR A 61 -10.84 -0.42 9.49
C THR A 61 -11.25 0.33 10.75
N ALA A 62 -12.56 0.43 11.00
CA ALA A 62 -13.07 0.86 12.30
C ALA A 62 -12.94 -0.29 13.32
N THR A 63 -12.46 0.03 14.51
CA THR A 63 -12.27 -0.94 15.60
C THR A 63 -13.23 -0.72 16.77
N THR A 64 -13.57 0.54 17.04
CA THR A 64 -14.51 0.90 18.10
C THR A 64 -15.45 1.99 17.65
N ILE A 65 -16.69 2.00 18.17
CA ILE A 65 -17.65 3.09 18.04
C ILE A 65 -18.17 3.36 19.44
N ASN A 66 -18.03 4.60 19.93
CA ASN A 66 -18.38 5.00 21.28
C ASN A 66 -17.78 4.06 22.35
N ASN A 67 -16.49 3.71 22.19
CA ASN A 67 -15.72 2.78 23.04
C ASN A 67 -16.20 1.30 23.04
N ALA A 68 -17.25 0.96 22.30
CA ALA A 68 -17.65 -0.42 22.09
C ALA A 68 -16.98 -0.99 20.82
N THR A 69 -16.75 -2.29 20.76
CA THR A 69 -16.21 -2.96 19.56
C THR A 69 -17.11 -2.70 18.36
N ALA A 70 -16.53 -2.21 17.28
CA ALA A 70 -17.26 -1.92 16.06
C ALA A 70 -17.66 -3.21 15.34
N THR A 71 -18.91 -3.28 14.90
CA THR A 71 -19.43 -4.40 14.12
C THR A 71 -20.05 -3.89 12.83
N LYS A 72 -19.90 -4.64 11.73
CA LYS A 72 -20.53 -4.29 10.45
C LYS A 72 -22.04 -4.56 10.47
N PRO A 73 -22.87 -3.70 9.88
CA PRO A 73 -22.51 -2.42 9.28
C PRO A 73 -22.11 -1.39 10.32
N PHE A 74 -21.03 -0.64 10.07
CA PHE A 74 -20.55 0.39 11.00
C PHE A 74 -21.52 1.58 11.02
N THR A 75 -22.10 1.87 12.20
CA THR A 75 -23.00 3.01 12.40
C THR A 75 -22.60 3.78 13.64
N SER A 76 -22.53 5.09 13.54
CA SER A 76 -22.28 6.00 14.64
C SER A 76 -23.36 7.07 14.73
N LEU A 77 -23.68 7.50 15.93
CA LEU A 77 -24.52 8.68 16.16
C LEU A 77 -23.64 9.95 16.11
N PRO A 78 -24.25 11.14 15.86
CA PRO A 78 -23.53 12.39 15.97
C PRO A 78 -22.81 12.52 17.31
N GLY A 79 -21.61 13.06 17.29
CA GLY A 79 -20.78 13.25 18.47
C GLY A 79 -20.06 12.01 19.00
N GLN A 80 -20.33 10.81 18.49
CA GLN A 80 -19.63 9.61 18.93
C GLN A 80 -18.22 9.52 18.36
N GLU A 81 -17.32 8.97 19.16
CA GLU A 81 -15.96 8.67 18.73
C GLU A 81 -15.89 7.33 17.98
N ILE A 82 -15.13 7.34 16.91
CA ILE A 82 -14.85 6.19 16.04
C ILE A 82 -13.36 5.91 16.13
N GLY A 83 -12.99 4.77 16.71
CA GLY A 83 -11.62 4.30 16.73
C GLY A 83 -11.30 3.59 15.41
N CYS A 84 -10.20 3.96 14.79
CA CYS A 84 -9.70 3.43 13.52
C CYS A 84 -8.34 2.77 13.71
N ASN A 85 -8.06 1.78 12.89
CA ASN A 85 -6.77 1.12 12.80
C ASN A 85 -6.39 0.94 11.33
N VAL A 86 -5.12 1.18 11.03
CA VAL A 86 -4.51 0.87 9.73
C VAL A 86 -3.41 -0.16 9.94
N ASN A 87 -3.50 -1.28 9.26
CA ASN A 87 -2.44 -2.29 9.20
C ASN A 87 -1.62 -2.10 7.93
N ILE A 88 -0.30 -2.05 8.07
CA ILE A 88 0.62 -1.80 6.96
C ILE A 88 1.45 -3.05 6.69
N LYS A 89 1.50 -3.45 5.42
CA LYS A 89 2.31 -4.55 4.91
C LYS A 89 3.13 -4.07 3.70
N ASN A 90 4.23 -4.74 3.44
CA ASN A 90 4.94 -4.65 2.18
C ASN A 90 4.63 -5.90 1.36
N LEU A 91 3.88 -5.73 0.27
CA LEU A 91 3.51 -6.80 -0.68
C LEU A 91 4.44 -6.85 -1.89
N GLY A 92 5.39 -5.93 -1.96
CA GLY A 92 6.36 -5.85 -3.04
C GLY A 92 7.47 -6.88 -2.94
N THR A 93 8.49 -6.68 -3.76
CA THR A 93 9.69 -7.51 -3.83
C THR A 93 10.95 -6.75 -3.42
N GLU A 94 10.79 -5.55 -2.91
CA GLU A 94 11.86 -4.71 -2.36
C GLU A 94 11.39 -3.92 -1.14
N ALA A 95 12.34 -3.40 -0.36
CA ALA A 95 12.03 -2.44 0.71
C ALA A 95 11.61 -1.09 0.11
N ILE A 96 10.89 -0.30 0.90
CA ILE A 96 10.36 1.00 0.47
C ILE A 96 10.93 2.08 1.39
N ASN A 97 11.73 2.96 0.83
CA ASN A 97 12.32 4.11 1.52
C ASN A 97 11.38 5.31 1.54
N ASN A 98 11.57 6.21 2.49
CA ASN A 98 10.77 7.43 2.65
C ASN A 98 9.27 7.15 2.69
N TYR A 99 8.88 6.06 3.38
CA TYR A 99 7.48 5.67 3.47
C TYR A 99 6.70 6.72 4.26
N LYS A 100 5.64 7.20 3.65
CA LYS A 100 4.77 8.21 4.23
C LYS A 100 3.31 7.82 4.01
N MET A 101 2.50 8.03 5.04
CA MET A 101 1.06 7.83 5.01
C MET A 101 0.35 9.13 5.34
N VAL A 102 -0.70 9.42 4.60
CA VAL A 102 -1.55 10.60 4.83
C VAL A 102 -3.01 10.15 4.85
N ILE A 103 -3.71 10.52 5.90
CA ILE A 103 -5.14 10.24 6.07
C ILE A 103 -5.86 11.58 6.25
N PRO A 104 -6.46 12.12 5.18
CA PRO A 104 -7.29 13.32 5.27
C PRO A 104 -8.50 13.09 6.17
N ILE A 105 -8.82 14.08 6.99
CA ILE A 105 -10.00 14.01 7.84
C ILE A 105 -11.25 14.34 7.01
N PRO A 106 -12.24 13.43 6.97
CA PRO A 106 -13.47 13.69 6.20
C PRO A 106 -14.26 14.88 6.76
N TYR A 107 -14.95 15.58 5.88
CA TYR A 107 -15.65 16.82 6.20
C TYR A 107 -16.72 16.68 7.32
N ASN A 108 -17.27 15.47 7.46
CA ASN A 108 -18.31 15.16 8.46
C ASN A 108 -17.78 14.47 9.73
N ALA A 109 -16.47 14.60 9.96
CA ALA A 109 -15.80 14.13 11.17
C ALA A 109 -14.71 15.12 11.58
N THR A 110 -14.28 15.03 12.82
CA THR A 110 -13.15 15.79 13.35
C THR A 110 -12.11 14.83 13.94
N TYR A 111 -10.84 15.18 13.86
CA TYR A 111 -9.78 14.43 14.50
C TYR A 111 -9.81 14.62 16.03
N VAL A 112 -9.76 13.54 16.79
CA VAL A 112 -9.58 13.59 18.24
C VAL A 112 -8.11 13.83 18.54
N ALA A 113 -7.79 15.03 18.97
CA ALA A 113 -6.40 15.46 19.18
C ALA A 113 -5.61 14.50 20.09
N GLY A 114 -4.38 14.17 19.69
CA GLY A 114 -3.50 13.28 20.43
C GLY A 114 -3.86 11.79 20.38
N SER A 115 -4.91 11.40 19.63
CA SER A 115 -5.32 9.99 19.54
C SER A 115 -4.50 9.15 18.55
N ALA A 116 -3.75 9.77 17.66
CA ALA A 116 -2.96 9.05 16.67
C ALA A 116 -1.69 8.46 17.29
N THR A 117 -1.50 7.17 17.08
CA THR A 117 -0.32 6.43 17.58
C THR A 117 0.14 5.43 16.53
N GLY A 118 1.40 5.55 16.12
CA GLY A 118 2.09 4.61 15.23
C GLY A 118 2.85 3.56 16.04
N THR A 119 2.72 2.30 15.67
CA THR A 119 3.43 1.18 16.26
C THR A 119 4.21 0.44 15.19
N ILE A 120 5.53 0.38 15.31
CA ILE A 120 6.42 -0.40 14.44
C ILE A 120 6.55 -1.81 15.02
N LEU A 121 6.40 -2.84 14.18
CA LEU A 121 6.43 -4.26 14.57
C LEU A 121 7.66 -5.00 14.02
N PHE A 122 8.68 -4.29 13.61
CA PHE A 122 9.96 -4.84 13.14
C PHE A 122 11.15 -4.09 13.76
N THR A 123 12.33 -4.63 13.62
CA THR A 123 13.58 -4.03 14.13
C THR A 123 14.62 -3.95 13.02
N PRO A 124 15.46 -2.91 13.01
CA PRO A 124 15.43 -1.72 13.90
C PRO A 124 14.21 -0.82 13.59
N VAL A 125 13.81 -0.03 14.57
CA VAL A 125 12.78 1.00 14.37
C VAL A 125 13.31 2.04 13.38
N PRO A 126 12.57 2.37 12.33
CA PRO A 126 13.04 3.30 11.31
C PRO A 126 13.13 4.74 11.83
N THR A 127 13.95 5.53 11.16
CA THR A 127 14.08 6.96 11.42
C THR A 127 13.92 7.70 10.07
N PRO A 128 13.01 8.67 9.95
CA PRO A 128 12.09 9.17 11.00
C PRO A 128 11.02 8.13 11.40
N ASN A 129 10.30 8.42 12.48
CA ASN A 129 9.09 7.70 12.92
C ASN A 129 8.20 8.70 13.65
N ASN A 130 7.53 9.56 12.89
CA ASN A 130 6.74 10.67 13.41
C ASN A 130 5.27 10.54 12.97
N VAL A 131 4.38 10.45 13.96
CA VAL A 131 2.93 10.60 13.74
C VAL A 131 2.52 11.99 14.21
N TYR A 132 1.87 12.75 13.36
CA TYR A 132 1.38 14.09 13.70
C TYR A 132 0.11 14.43 12.93
N PHE A 133 -0.58 15.45 13.41
CA PHE A 133 -1.71 16.04 12.72
C PHE A 133 -1.26 17.34 12.04
N ASP A 134 -1.48 17.43 10.74
CA ASP A 134 -1.22 18.63 9.95
C ASP A 134 -2.54 19.30 9.59
N ALA A 135 -2.82 20.43 10.26
CA ALA A 135 -4.04 21.18 10.05
C ALA A 135 -4.08 21.92 8.70
N THR A 136 -2.96 22.01 8.00
CA THR A 136 -2.85 22.72 6.71
C THR A 136 -2.98 21.81 5.50
N LEU A 137 -2.95 20.50 5.72
CA LEU A 137 -3.02 19.50 4.67
C LEU A 137 -4.45 18.96 4.53
N GLY A 138 -5.13 19.29 3.41
CA GLY A 138 -6.55 19.00 3.20
C GLY A 138 -7.50 19.97 3.89
N SER A 139 -8.81 19.85 3.64
CA SER A 139 -9.82 20.82 4.11
C SER A 139 -10.01 20.80 5.62
N ASN A 140 -9.89 19.64 6.27
CA ASN A 140 -10.05 19.45 7.72
C ASN A 140 -8.77 18.95 8.40
N GLY A 141 -7.62 19.17 7.75
CA GLY A 141 -6.35 18.62 8.17
C GLY A 141 -6.21 17.14 7.85
N SER A 142 -5.02 16.61 8.11
CA SER A 142 -4.69 15.21 7.85
C SER A 142 -3.85 14.63 8.97
N ILE A 143 -4.02 13.34 9.26
CA ILE A 143 -3.08 12.57 10.05
C ILE A 143 -1.95 12.15 9.12
N VAL A 144 -0.72 12.45 9.50
CA VAL A 144 0.48 12.11 8.75
C VAL A 144 1.34 11.17 9.59
N TRP A 145 1.79 10.09 8.99
CA TRP A 145 2.81 9.24 9.56
C TRP A 145 3.97 9.14 8.58
N ASP A 146 5.09 9.71 8.99
CA ASP A 146 6.33 9.71 8.23
C ASP A 146 7.30 8.75 8.94
N PHE A 147 7.58 7.62 8.32
CA PHE A 147 8.54 6.68 8.85
C PHE A 147 9.47 6.13 7.76
N GLY A 148 10.75 6.29 7.96
CA GLY A 148 11.87 6.00 7.08
C GLY A 148 11.70 4.86 6.08
N THR A 149 12.07 3.64 6.46
CA THR A 149 12.03 2.48 5.56
C THR A 149 11.03 1.44 6.03
N LEU A 150 10.15 1.04 5.12
CA LEU A 150 9.30 -0.15 5.27
C LEU A 150 10.05 -1.36 4.69
N PRO A 151 10.54 -2.29 5.53
CA PRO A 151 11.37 -3.39 5.07
C PRO A 151 10.59 -4.42 4.23
N LEU A 152 11.33 -5.23 3.48
CA LEU A 152 10.79 -6.42 2.83
C LEU A 152 10.71 -7.56 3.86
N PRO A 153 9.52 -8.07 4.20
CA PRO A 153 9.39 -9.19 5.12
C PRO A 153 9.63 -10.52 4.41
N ALA A 154 9.98 -11.56 5.16
CA ALA A 154 10.06 -12.93 4.63
C ALA A 154 8.70 -13.48 4.18
N ASN A 155 7.61 -12.96 4.76
CA ASN A 155 6.23 -13.30 4.40
C ASN A 155 5.46 -12.01 4.17
N SER A 156 4.96 -11.80 2.95
CA SER A 156 4.23 -10.61 2.53
C SER A 156 2.95 -10.35 3.34
N ASN A 157 2.38 -11.36 3.99
CA ASN A 157 1.23 -11.18 4.89
C ASN A 157 1.59 -10.61 6.27
N THR A 158 2.88 -10.43 6.56
CA THR A 158 3.33 -9.88 7.85
C THR A 158 2.91 -8.42 7.98
N ILE A 159 2.19 -8.10 9.06
CA ILE A 159 1.91 -6.71 9.41
C ILE A 159 3.19 -6.12 9.99
N LEU A 160 3.70 -5.10 9.34
CA LEU A 160 4.96 -4.44 9.72
C LEU A 160 4.74 -3.22 10.62
N ALA A 161 3.61 -2.55 10.47
CA ALA A 161 3.29 -1.38 11.26
C ALA A 161 1.78 -1.22 11.43
N LYS A 162 1.38 -0.50 12.48
CA LYS A 162 -0.03 -0.19 12.79
C LYS A 162 -0.15 1.28 13.15
N LEU A 163 -1.15 1.95 12.58
CA LEU A 163 -1.57 3.28 13.01
C LEU A 163 -2.95 3.19 13.62
N THR A 164 -3.11 3.66 14.84
CA THR A 164 -4.41 3.82 15.47
C THR A 164 -4.73 5.31 15.67
N PHE A 165 -5.97 5.69 15.51
CA PHE A 165 -6.44 7.05 15.74
C PHE A 165 -7.94 7.08 15.99
N LYS A 166 -8.45 8.22 16.44
CA LYS A 166 -9.89 8.41 16.65
C LYS A 166 -10.40 9.61 15.86
N LEU A 167 -11.60 9.46 15.35
CA LEU A 167 -12.41 10.51 14.77
C LEU A 167 -13.66 10.70 15.61
N LYS A 168 -14.20 11.92 15.65
CA LYS A 168 -15.51 12.22 16.23
C LYS A 168 -16.47 12.56 15.09
N ALA A 169 -17.61 11.87 15.02
CA ALA A 169 -18.67 12.18 14.06
C ALA A 169 -19.20 13.60 14.29
N THR A 170 -19.47 14.33 13.22
CA THR A 170 -19.98 15.70 13.33
C THR A 170 -21.32 15.76 14.07
N GLU A 171 -21.53 16.85 14.82
CA GLU A 171 -22.81 17.23 15.45
C GLU A 171 -23.49 18.36 14.70
N ASP A 172 -22.86 18.86 13.62
CA ASP A 172 -23.39 19.97 12.83
C ASP A 172 -24.57 19.53 11.97
N CYS A 173 -25.76 20.02 12.31
CA CYS A 173 -26.98 19.70 11.57
C CYS A 173 -26.93 20.15 10.10
N SER A 174 -26.16 21.18 9.77
CA SER A 174 -26.04 21.65 8.38
C SER A 174 -25.30 20.63 7.52
N ILE A 175 -24.30 19.96 8.10
CA ILE A 175 -23.57 18.89 7.47
C ILE A 175 -24.41 17.60 7.40
N LEU A 176 -25.05 17.23 8.51
CA LEU A 176 -25.84 16.01 8.62
C LEU A 176 -27.06 15.99 7.69
N ASN A 177 -27.67 17.18 7.44
CA ASN A 177 -28.82 17.33 6.55
C ASN A 177 -28.44 17.59 5.09
N ASN A 178 -27.15 17.58 4.74
CA ASN A 178 -26.71 17.80 3.38
C ASN A 178 -26.98 16.55 2.52
N VAL A 179 -28.04 16.60 1.72
CA VAL A 179 -28.47 15.51 0.86
C VAL A 179 -27.44 15.14 -0.22
N SER A 180 -26.57 16.06 -0.59
CA SER A 180 -25.53 15.84 -1.61
C SER A 180 -24.36 15.01 -1.07
N CYS A 181 -24.13 15.05 0.23
CA CYS A 181 -22.99 14.40 0.88
C CYS A 181 -23.36 13.07 1.58
N GLY A 182 -24.65 12.88 1.87
CA GLY A 182 -25.15 11.72 2.62
C GLY A 182 -24.61 11.66 4.06
N ASN A 183 -25.03 10.65 4.80
CA ASN A 183 -24.70 10.44 6.21
C ASN A 183 -23.48 9.52 6.38
N LYS A 184 -22.62 9.38 5.39
CA LYS A 184 -21.52 8.43 5.43
C LYS A 184 -20.20 9.15 5.75
N ILE A 185 -19.53 8.71 6.80
CA ILE A 185 -18.15 9.09 7.08
C ILE A 185 -17.26 8.16 6.26
N VAL A 186 -16.67 8.67 5.20
CA VAL A 186 -15.76 7.92 4.36
C VAL A 186 -14.33 8.34 4.72
N VAL A 187 -13.61 7.43 5.36
CA VAL A 187 -12.21 7.64 5.72
C VAL A 187 -11.35 6.88 4.72
N ASN A 188 -10.53 7.60 4.00
CA ASN A 188 -9.54 7.03 3.11
C ASN A 188 -8.20 7.75 3.31
N GLY A 189 -7.17 7.26 2.65
CA GLY A 189 -5.86 7.86 2.70
C GLY A 189 -5.00 7.32 1.58
N TYR A 190 -3.78 7.75 1.56
CA TYR A 190 -2.78 7.28 0.60
C TYR A 190 -1.44 7.08 1.29
N SER A 191 -0.63 6.22 0.69
CA SER A 191 0.76 6.02 1.06
C SER A 191 1.67 6.31 -0.12
N SER A 192 2.87 6.76 0.18
CA SER A 192 3.90 7.04 -0.81
C SER A 192 5.25 6.53 -0.34
N GLY A 193 6.19 6.40 -1.27
CA GLY A 193 7.53 5.95 -0.97
C GLY A 193 8.36 5.74 -2.22
N VAL A 194 9.56 5.21 -2.05
CA VAL A 194 10.52 4.95 -3.12
C VAL A 194 11.09 3.56 -2.97
N GLY A 195 11.04 2.77 -4.03
CA GLY A 195 11.69 1.45 -4.06
C GLY A 195 13.17 1.55 -3.73
N ALA A 196 13.63 0.75 -2.78
CA ALA A 196 15.01 0.82 -2.27
C ALA A 196 16.05 0.38 -3.30
N ILE A 197 15.67 -0.48 -4.24
CA ILE A 197 16.53 -1.03 -5.29
C ILE A 197 16.28 -0.31 -6.60
N THR A 198 15.01 -0.18 -6.99
CA THR A 198 14.62 0.37 -8.29
C THR A 198 14.63 1.88 -8.34
N GLY A 199 14.46 2.55 -7.20
CA GLY A 199 14.21 4.00 -7.15
C GLY A 199 12.84 4.40 -7.71
N ILE A 200 11.94 3.44 -7.99
CA ILE A 200 10.60 3.73 -8.47
C ILE A 200 9.81 4.42 -7.36
N ILE A 201 9.26 5.57 -7.68
CA ILE A 201 8.35 6.31 -6.80
C ILE A 201 6.94 5.75 -7.00
N PHE A 202 6.27 5.46 -5.90
CA PHE A 202 4.84 5.22 -5.91
C PHE A 202 4.15 6.18 -4.94
N ASP A 203 2.98 6.64 -5.29
CA ASP A 203 2.14 7.49 -4.46
C ASP A 203 0.66 7.21 -4.74
N ASN A 204 -0.23 7.82 -3.94
CA ASN A 204 -1.69 7.68 -4.04
C ASN A 204 -2.20 6.24 -3.96
N SER A 205 -1.47 5.37 -3.28
CA SER A 205 -1.95 4.03 -2.98
C SER A 205 -3.14 4.12 -2.02
N LYS A 206 -4.34 3.86 -2.51
CA LYS A 206 -5.58 3.96 -1.72
C LYS A 206 -5.60 2.92 -0.60
N MET A 207 -6.15 3.29 0.58
CA MET A 207 -6.25 2.42 1.76
C MET A 207 -7.50 1.56 1.77
N ILE A 208 -8.46 1.84 0.90
CA ILE A 208 -9.70 1.09 0.75
C ILE A 208 -9.74 0.55 -0.68
N GLU A 209 -9.79 -0.77 -0.81
CA GLU A 209 -9.92 -1.43 -2.10
C GLU A 209 -11.24 -1.04 -2.77
N GLY A 210 -11.19 -0.74 -4.07
CA GLY A 210 -12.35 -0.34 -4.85
C GLY A 210 -12.88 1.05 -4.55
N TYR A 211 -12.16 1.86 -3.75
CA TYR A 211 -12.55 3.25 -3.51
C TYR A 211 -12.45 4.07 -4.79
N THR A 212 -13.55 4.69 -5.15
CA THR A 212 -13.61 5.70 -6.22
C THR A 212 -14.05 7.02 -5.63
N GLU A 213 -13.27 8.06 -5.85
CA GLU A 213 -13.67 9.41 -5.47
C GLU A 213 -14.83 9.86 -6.34
N SER A 214 -15.94 10.24 -5.73
CA SER A 214 -17.07 10.82 -6.45
C SER A 214 -17.84 11.77 -5.55
N GLY A 215 -18.14 12.96 -6.07
CA GLY A 215 -19.02 13.96 -5.44
C GLY A 215 -18.29 15.08 -4.68
N ALA A 216 -19.05 16.10 -4.31
CA ALA A 216 -18.57 17.36 -3.72
C ALA A 216 -18.19 17.26 -2.22
N CYS A 217 -18.28 16.08 -1.62
CA CYS A 217 -18.20 15.89 -0.17
C CYS A 217 -17.04 14.98 0.24
N ILE A 218 -16.08 14.84 -0.63
CA ILE A 218 -14.84 14.15 -0.35
C ILE A 218 -14.00 15.07 0.53
N GLY A 219 -13.60 14.59 1.70
CA GLY A 219 -12.59 15.27 2.49
C GLY A 219 -11.26 15.15 1.80
N GLU A 220 -10.93 16.11 0.97
CA GLU A 220 -9.62 16.28 0.37
C GLU A 220 -8.64 16.94 1.34
#